data_20e16216d0742e56e138aef118cebf71
#
_entry.id   20e16216d0742e56e138aef118cebf71
#
_cell.length_a   1.000
_cell.length_b   1.000
_cell.length_c   1.000
_cell.angle_alpha   90.00
_cell.angle_beta   90.00
_cell.angle_gamma   90.00
#
_symmetry.space_group_name_H-M   'P 1'
#
loop_
_entity.id
_entity.type
_entity.pdbx_description
1 polymer ?
#
loop_
_entity_poly.entity_id
_entity_poly.type
_entity_poly.pdbx_seq_one_letter_code
_entity_poly.pdbx_strand_id
1 'polypeptide(L)'
;MLDKNAEKLVEVRARTVEILDDLTISQKLALQALEKCDSKSFEQVKVPLKTINKKANDIDNLILTVCALYSPEAKDLREMIAFLKITSALQRIATNEKNYMKNMGICNPESNEEVKRVIKESLAINRCTIKALEYTIEMITETEDKDRIKDLEAKISVEYSKTDDIYSMIEKDLLQLMHEDHQVNDVYINLMKYIRKNLKIIDRLEDIASRLIFARIGGTL
;
A
#
# COMPACT_ATOMS: atom_id res chain seq x y z
N MET A 1 -22.08 4.84 -27.53
CA MET A 1 -21.43 5.62 -26.45
C MET A 1 -21.24 4.77 -25.19
N LEU A 2 -22.27 4.04 -24.74
CA LEU A 2 -22.19 3.15 -23.55
C LEU A 2 -21.04 2.13 -23.64
N ASP A 3 -20.86 1.47 -24.80
CA ASP A 3 -19.77 0.51 -24.99
C ASP A 3 -18.36 1.12 -24.77
N LYS A 4 -18.17 2.38 -25.20
CA LYS A 4 -16.87 3.05 -25.05
C LYS A 4 -16.55 3.43 -23.60
N ASN A 5 -17.56 3.79 -22.79
CA ASN A 5 -17.36 4.05 -21.36
C ASN A 5 -16.96 2.75 -20.65
N ALA A 6 -17.64 1.65 -20.93
CA ALA A 6 -17.33 0.35 -20.36
C ALA A 6 -15.90 -0.11 -20.73
N GLU A 7 -15.49 0.01 -22.01
CA GLU A 7 -14.13 -0.29 -22.45
C GLU A 7 -13.08 0.55 -21.73
N LYS A 8 -13.34 1.85 -21.54
CA LYS A 8 -12.42 2.74 -20.86
C LYS A 8 -12.33 2.47 -19.36
N LEU A 9 -13.42 2.07 -18.70
CA LEU A 9 -13.40 1.61 -17.33
C LEU A 9 -12.56 0.32 -17.15
N VAL A 10 -12.67 -0.62 -18.08
CA VAL A 10 -11.81 -1.81 -18.11
C VAL A 10 -10.33 -1.39 -18.21
N GLU A 11 -10.01 -0.44 -19.08
CA GLU A 11 -8.66 0.10 -19.23
C GLU A 11 -8.16 0.76 -17.94
N VAL A 12 -8.98 1.59 -17.26
CA VAL A 12 -8.66 2.23 -15.98
C VAL A 12 -8.34 1.18 -14.91
N ARG A 13 -9.18 0.13 -14.79
CA ARG A 13 -8.96 -0.97 -13.85
C ARG A 13 -7.65 -1.70 -14.12
N ALA A 14 -7.42 -2.09 -15.39
CA ALA A 14 -6.21 -2.81 -15.78
C ALA A 14 -4.94 -2.01 -15.46
N ARG A 15 -4.90 -0.72 -15.80
CA ARG A 15 -3.76 0.15 -15.48
C ARG A 15 -3.58 0.37 -13.96
N THR A 16 -4.67 0.36 -13.19
CA THR A 16 -4.59 0.45 -11.73
C THR A 16 -4.02 -0.82 -11.12
N VAL A 17 -4.41 -2.00 -11.65
CA VAL A 17 -3.83 -3.29 -11.27
C VAL A 17 -2.33 -3.32 -11.55
N GLU A 18 -1.85 -2.81 -12.69
CA GLU A 18 -0.42 -2.71 -12.99
C GLU A 18 0.37 -1.91 -11.92
N ILE A 19 -0.22 -0.85 -11.37
CA ILE A 19 0.41 -0.10 -10.27
C ILE A 19 0.45 -0.93 -8.98
N LEU A 20 -0.62 -1.65 -8.66
CA LEU A 20 -0.69 -2.52 -7.49
C LEU A 20 0.27 -3.71 -7.61
N ASP A 21 0.46 -4.26 -8.80
CA ASP A 21 1.47 -5.28 -9.07
C ASP A 21 2.89 -4.76 -8.83
N ASP A 22 3.21 -3.54 -9.33
CA ASP A 22 4.50 -2.88 -9.08
C ASP A 22 4.74 -2.68 -7.56
N LEU A 23 3.70 -2.27 -6.80
CA LEU A 23 3.76 -2.11 -5.35
C LEU A 23 3.94 -3.48 -4.64
N THR A 24 3.24 -4.51 -5.10
CA THR A 24 3.34 -5.87 -4.55
C THR A 24 4.74 -6.44 -4.77
N ILE A 25 5.31 -6.27 -5.97
CA ILE A 25 6.69 -6.67 -6.28
C ILE A 25 7.67 -5.94 -5.37
N SER A 26 7.51 -4.61 -5.23
CA SER A 26 8.35 -3.80 -4.36
C SER A 26 8.29 -4.27 -2.91
N GLN A 27 7.10 -4.53 -2.35
CA GLN A 27 6.92 -5.04 -0.99
C GLN A 27 7.54 -6.43 -0.78
N LYS A 28 7.42 -7.33 -1.76
CA LYS A 28 8.06 -8.66 -1.72
C LYS A 28 9.58 -8.54 -1.74
N LEU A 29 10.14 -7.66 -2.56
CA LEU A 29 11.58 -7.36 -2.57
C LEU A 29 12.05 -6.73 -1.26
N ALA A 30 11.24 -5.82 -0.68
CA ALA A 30 11.53 -5.19 0.61
C ALA A 30 11.59 -6.24 1.73
N LEU A 31 10.63 -7.15 1.79
CA LEU A 31 10.61 -8.24 2.75
C LEU A 31 11.89 -9.10 2.63
N GLN A 32 12.25 -9.53 1.43
CA GLN A 32 13.44 -10.33 1.19
C GLN A 32 14.75 -9.61 1.55
N ALA A 33 14.85 -8.32 1.22
CA ALA A 33 16.02 -7.51 1.52
C ALA A 33 16.22 -7.33 3.02
N LEU A 34 15.13 -7.11 3.77
CA LEU A 34 15.16 -6.95 5.22
C LEU A 34 15.40 -8.27 5.96
N GLU A 35 14.85 -9.39 5.47
CA GLU A 35 15.14 -10.72 6.03
C GLU A 35 16.63 -11.08 5.97
N LYS A 36 17.32 -10.62 4.92
CA LYS A 36 18.75 -10.88 4.70
C LYS A 36 19.66 -9.76 5.20
N CYS A 37 19.12 -8.62 5.60
CA CYS A 37 19.87 -7.38 5.86
C CYS A 37 20.86 -7.05 4.72
N ASP A 38 20.44 -7.24 3.46
CA ASP A 38 21.27 -7.02 2.28
C ASP A 38 21.02 -5.61 1.70
N SER A 39 21.93 -4.70 2.01
CA SER A 39 21.85 -3.30 1.56
C SER A 39 21.84 -3.12 0.03
N LYS A 40 22.44 -4.07 -0.72
CA LYS A 40 22.44 -4.02 -2.20
C LYS A 40 21.05 -4.30 -2.76
N SER A 41 20.28 -5.16 -2.11
CA SER A 41 18.91 -5.48 -2.50
C SER A 41 17.94 -4.31 -2.27
N PHE A 42 18.25 -3.35 -1.37
CA PHE A 42 17.39 -2.19 -1.13
C PHE A 42 17.23 -1.26 -2.33
N GLU A 43 18.22 -1.17 -3.21
CA GLU A 43 18.08 -0.39 -4.44
C GLU A 43 17.11 -1.04 -5.45
N GLN A 44 17.02 -2.36 -5.47
CA GLN A 44 16.10 -3.10 -6.35
C GLN A 44 14.64 -2.84 -5.97
N VAL A 45 14.34 -2.65 -4.68
CA VAL A 45 13.00 -2.33 -4.18
C VAL A 45 12.44 -1.06 -4.81
N LYS A 46 13.30 -0.08 -5.10
CA LYS A 46 12.87 1.21 -5.65
C LYS A 46 12.56 1.17 -7.16
N VAL A 47 12.98 0.13 -7.86
CA VAL A 47 12.85 0.05 -9.33
C VAL A 47 11.39 0.05 -9.77
N PRO A 48 10.50 -0.82 -9.25
CA PRO A 48 9.08 -0.80 -9.62
C PRO A 48 8.40 0.53 -9.29
N LEU A 49 8.86 1.22 -8.24
CA LEU A 49 8.24 2.45 -7.76
C LEU A 49 8.52 3.69 -8.64
N LYS A 50 9.49 3.62 -9.57
CA LYS A 50 9.92 4.79 -10.37
C LYS A 50 8.83 5.34 -11.27
N THR A 51 8.01 4.47 -11.83
CA THR A 51 7.01 4.80 -12.86
C THR A 51 5.62 5.07 -12.29
N ILE A 52 5.36 4.77 -11.02
CA ILE A 52 4.01 4.83 -10.42
C ILE A 52 3.36 6.21 -10.56
N ASN A 53 4.08 7.29 -10.29
CA ASN A 53 3.52 8.64 -10.43
C ASN A 53 3.09 8.94 -11.87
N LYS A 54 3.89 8.51 -12.86
CA LYS A 54 3.53 8.67 -14.26
C LYS A 54 2.30 7.85 -14.62
N LYS A 55 2.30 6.55 -14.26
CA LYS A 55 1.15 5.66 -14.48
C LYS A 55 -0.14 6.20 -13.85
N ALA A 56 -0.07 6.72 -12.63
CA ALA A 56 -1.21 7.31 -11.93
C ALA A 56 -1.73 8.57 -12.67
N ASN A 57 -0.85 9.47 -13.07
CA ASN A 57 -1.24 10.65 -13.86
C ASN A 57 -1.84 10.28 -15.22
N ASP A 58 -1.33 9.24 -15.88
CA ASP A 58 -1.87 8.74 -17.15
C ASP A 58 -3.31 8.19 -16.97
N ILE A 59 -3.60 7.55 -15.83
CA ILE A 59 -4.96 7.12 -15.47
C ILE A 59 -5.87 8.32 -15.22
N ASP A 60 -5.41 9.32 -14.45
CA ASP A 60 -6.18 10.53 -14.17
C ASP A 60 -6.55 11.26 -15.46
N ASN A 61 -5.60 11.41 -16.39
CA ASN A 61 -5.83 12.01 -17.70
C ASN A 61 -6.82 11.19 -18.55
N LEU A 62 -6.74 9.88 -18.49
CA LEU A 62 -7.69 9.00 -19.17
C LEU A 62 -9.10 9.23 -18.62
N ILE A 63 -9.28 9.24 -17.31
CA ILE A 63 -10.59 9.48 -16.67
C ILE A 63 -11.15 10.85 -17.04
N LEU A 64 -10.34 11.91 -16.96
CA LEU A 64 -10.76 13.27 -17.35
C LEU A 64 -11.18 13.32 -18.80
N THR A 65 -10.44 12.66 -19.69
CA THR A 65 -10.79 12.59 -21.12
C THR A 65 -12.13 11.88 -21.34
N VAL A 66 -12.37 10.76 -20.62
CA VAL A 66 -13.64 10.02 -20.72
C VAL A 66 -14.81 10.88 -20.20
N CYS A 67 -14.66 11.55 -19.07
CA CYS A 67 -15.69 12.44 -18.53
C CYS A 67 -16.02 13.60 -19.47
N ALA A 68 -15.00 14.18 -20.14
CA ALA A 68 -15.19 15.28 -21.07
C ALA A 68 -15.86 14.88 -22.41
N LEU A 69 -15.53 13.70 -22.92
CA LEU A 69 -15.93 13.31 -24.29
C LEU A 69 -17.17 12.40 -24.34
N TYR A 70 -17.41 11.60 -23.29
CA TYR A 70 -18.39 10.52 -23.37
C TYR A 70 -19.55 10.64 -22.37
N SER A 71 -19.57 11.66 -21.49
CA SER A 71 -20.62 11.93 -20.52
C SER A 71 -21.09 10.64 -19.81
N PRO A 72 -20.22 10.02 -18.96
CA PRO A 72 -20.52 8.75 -18.31
C PRO A 72 -21.78 8.85 -17.43
N GLU A 73 -22.57 7.77 -17.39
CA GLU A 73 -23.76 7.67 -16.54
C GLU A 73 -23.38 7.62 -15.04
N ALA A 74 -24.35 7.83 -14.17
CA ALA A 74 -24.14 7.99 -12.74
C ALA A 74 -23.27 6.86 -12.10
N LYS A 75 -23.44 5.60 -12.54
CA LYS A 75 -22.66 4.46 -12.05
C LYS A 75 -21.19 4.55 -12.52
N ASP A 76 -20.97 4.80 -13.80
CA ASP A 76 -19.64 4.88 -14.39
C ASP A 76 -18.89 6.11 -13.88
N LEU A 77 -19.58 7.24 -13.78
CA LEU A 77 -19.01 8.47 -13.21
C LEU A 77 -18.56 8.27 -11.76
N ARG A 78 -19.40 7.60 -10.95
CA ARG A 78 -19.06 7.29 -9.56
C ARG A 78 -17.78 6.43 -9.47
N GLU A 79 -17.67 5.42 -10.33
CA GLU A 79 -16.48 4.57 -10.39
C GLU A 79 -15.24 5.37 -10.82
N MET A 80 -15.34 6.20 -11.84
CA MET A 80 -14.25 7.07 -12.29
C MET A 80 -13.77 8.02 -11.20
N ILE A 81 -14.70 8.65 -10.45
CA ILE A 81 -14.35 9.51 -9.31
C ILE A 81 -13.63 8.72 -8.21
N ALA A 82 -14.07 7.49 -7.94
CA ALA A 82 -13.36 6.63 -6.99
C ALA A 82 -11.92 6.34 -7.45
N PHE A 83 -11.70 6.03 -8.74
CA PHE A 83 -10.37 5.79 -9.27
C PHE A 83 -9.46 7.01 -9.24
N LEU A 84 -9.95 8.24 -9.45
CA LEU A 84 -9.15 9.47 -9.23
C LEU A 84 -8.63 9.59 -7.79
N LYS A 85 -9.42 9.17 -6.82
CA LYS A 85 -8.96 9.15 -5.42
C LYS A 85 -8.03 7.98 -5.13
N ILE A 86 -8.24 6.84 -5.79
CA ILE A 86 -7.39 5.65 -5.67
C ILE A 86 -5.99 5.95 -6.23
N THR A 87 -5.86 6.58 -7.40
CA THR A 87 -4.55 6.94 -7.98
C THR A 87 -3.75 7.83 -7.04
N SER A 88 -4.38 8.82 -6.40
CA SER A 88 -3.74 9.66 -5.40
C SER A 88 -3.27 8.85 -4.17
N ALA A 89 -4.05 7.86 -3.72
CA ALA A 89 -3.65 6.97 -2.63
C ALA A 89 -2.45 6.08 -3.03
N LEU A 90 -2.43 5.54 -4.25
CA LEU A 90 -1.33 4.73 -4.78
C LEU A 90 -0.02 5.51 -4.88
N GLN A 91 -0.04 6.77 -5.30
CA GLN A 91 1.14 7.64 -5.29
C GLN A 91 1.69 7.85 -3.88
N ARG A 92 0.80 7.98 -2.87
CA ARG A 92 1.19 8.11 -1.46
C ARG A 92 1.75 6.79 -0.91
N ILE A 93 1.21 5.64 -1.30
CA ILE A 93 1.76 4.32 -0.97
C ILE A 93 3.20 4.22 -1.49
N ALA A 94 3.43 4.49 -2.78
CA ALA A 94 4.76 4.45 -3.37
C ALA A 94 5.75 5.40 -2.67
N THR A 95 5.29 6.58 -2.25
CA THR A 95 6.11 7.53 -1.50
C THR A 95 6.47 7.01 -0.11
N ASN A 96 5.50 6.42 0.61
CA ASN A 96 5.74 5.83 1.93
C ASN A 96 6.70 4.65 1.84
N GLU A 97 6.58 3.82 0.82
CA GLU A 97 7.46 2.67 0.61
C GLU A 97 8.90 3.09 0.31
N LYS A 98 9.10 4.09 -0.57
CA LYS A 98 10.43 4.68 -0.81
C LYS A 98 11.05 5.21 0.48
N ASN A 99 10.27 5.90 1.31
CA ASN A 99 10.74 6.45 2.57
C ASN A 99 11.03 5.36 3.60
N TYR A 100 10.18 4.32 3.68
CA TYR A 100 10.41 3.16 4.52
C TYR A 100 11.74 2.50 4.18
N MET A 101 11.96 2.14 2.93
CA MET A 101 13.19 1.46 2.50
C MET A 101 14.44 2.33 2.62
N LYS A 102 14.35 3.64 2.32
CA LYS A 102 15.49 4.54 2.49
C LYS A 102 16.02 4.52 3.93
N ASN A 103 15.13 4.39 4.88
CA ASN A 103 15.44 4.50 6.29
C ASN A 103 15.70 3.14 6.95
N MET A 104 15.21 2.04 6.36
CA MET A 104 15.54 0.68 6.79
C MET A 104 16.96 0.24 6.39
N GLY A 105 17.72 1.07 5.69
CA GLY A 105 19.17 0.92 5.51
C GLY A 105 19.99 0.87 6.82
N ILE A 106 19.35 1.15 7.96
CA ILE A 106 19.89 0.86 9.30
C ILE A 106 20.01 -0.65 9.58
N CYS A 107 19.32 -1.50 8.83
CA CYS A 107 19.46 -2.94 8.87
C CYS A 107 20.81 -3.32 8.22
N ASN A 108 21.84 -3.45 9.03
CA ASN A 108 23.15 -3.91 8.60
C ASN A 108 23.66 -5.01 9.56
N PRO A 109 24.65 -5.83 9.14
CA PRO A 109 25.20 -6.91 9.97
C PRO A 109 25.81 -6.44 11.29
N GLU A 110 26.21 -5.17 11.38
CA GLU A 110 26.85 -4.56 12.57
C GLU A 110 25.83 -3.95 13.56
N SER A 111 24.54 -3.91 13.19
CA SER A 111 23.48 -3.44 14.10
C SER A 111 23.42 -4.29 15.35
N ASN A 112 23.07 -3.67 16.49
CA ASN A 112 22.92 -4.42 17.74
C ASN A 112 21.78 -5.47 17.63
N GLU A 113 21.80 -6.49 18.47
CA GLU A 113 20.87 -7.63 18.39
C GLU A 113 19.41 -7.20 18.61
N GLU A 114 19.15 -6.20 19.45
CA GLU A 114 17.82 -5.66 19.71
C GLU A 114 17.23 -4.99 18.46
N VAL A 115 18.04 -4.21 17.75
CA VAL A 115 17.62 -3.59 16.47
C VAL A 115 17.28 -4.68 15.45
N LYS A 116 18.10 -5.72 15.35
CA LYS A 116 17.83 -6.86 14.43
C LYS A 116 16.56 -7.59 14.80
N ARG A 117 16.34 -7.82 16.11
CA ARG A 117 15.12 -8.46 16.63
C ARG A 117 13.88 -7.66 16.23
N VAL A 118 13.86 -6.35 16.53
CA VAL A 118 12.73 -5.47 16.21
C VAL A 118 12.46 -5.39 14.71
N ILE A 119 13.52 -5.31 13.88
CA ILE A 119 13.37 -5.36 12.42
C ILE A 119 12.68 -6.66 12.01
N LYS A 120 13.14 -7.81 12.54
CA LYS A 120 12.58 -9.12 12.22
C LYS A 120 11.10 -9.24 12.61
N GLU A 121 10.73 -8.72 13.77
CA GLU A 121 9.33 -8.66 14.23
C GLU A 121 8.47 -7.78 13.31
N SER A 122 9.01 -6.63 12.88
CA SER A 122 8.31 -5.71 11.98
C SER A 122 8.00 -6.30 10.60
N LEU A 123 8.68 -7.39 10.17
CA LEU A 123 8.42 -8.05 8.90
C LEU A 123 7.00 -8.67 8.82
N ALA A 124 6.36 -8.92 9.95
CA ALA A 124 4.98 -9.33 9.98
C ALA A 124 4.04 -8.27 9.37
N ILE A 125 4.35 -6.97 9.56
CA ILE A 125 3.61 -5.86 8.92
C ILE A 125 3.76 -5.93 7.40
N ASN A 126 4.96 -6.21 6.87
CA ASN A 126 5.15 -6.38 5.42
C ASN A 126 4.31 -7.54 4.86
N ARG A 127 4.23 -8.66 5.59
CA ARG A 127 3.43 -9.82 5.15
C ARG A 127 1.94 -9.49 5.11
N CYS A 128 1.42 -8.77 6.12
CA CYS A 128 0.04 -8.28 6.11
C CYS A 128 -0.20 -7.30 4.95
N THR A 129 0.73 -6.37 4.71
CA THR A 129 0.65 -5.40 3.61
C THR A 129 0.61 -6.09 2.24
N ILE A 130 1.44 -7.12 2.02
CA ILE A 130 1.43 -7.91 0.77
C ILE A 130 0.06 -8.57 0.56
N LYS A 131 -0.52 -9.19 1.58
CA LYS A 131 -1.86 -9.79 1.48
C LYS A 131 -2.94 -8.74 1.18
N ALA A 132 -2.89 -7.60 1.85
CA ALA A 132 -3.83 -6.51 1.59
C ALA A 132 -3.72 -5.98 0.15
N LEU A 133 -2.51 -5.89 -0.42
CA LEU A 133 -2.30 -5.57 -1.84
C LEU A 133 -2.93 -6.62 -2.76
N GLU A 134 -2.71 -7.90 -2.49
CA GLU A 134 -3.28 -9.01 -3.26
C GLU A 134 -4.82 -8.99 -3.20
N TYR A 135 -5.42 -8.78 -2.04
CA TYR A 135 -6.89 -8.63 -1.91
C TYR A 135 -7.42 -7.37 -2.61
N THR A 136 -6.65 -6.28 -2.62
CA THR A 136 -7.03 -5.05 -3.35
C THR A 136 -7.05 -5.29 -4.86
N ILE A 137 -6.09 -6.05 -5.41
CA ILE A 137 -6.07 -6.45 -6.82
C ILE A 137 -7.30 -7.29 -7.16
N GLU A 138 -7.61 -8.31 -6.33
CA GLU A 138 -8.82 -9.11 -6.52
C GLU A 138 -10.08 -8.25 -6.49
N MET A 139 -10.16 -7.29 -5.57
CA MET A 139 -11.31 -6.39 -5.41
C MET A 139 -11.52 -5.45 -6.62
N ILE A 140 -10.44 -5.02 -7.30
CA ILE A 140 -10.53 -4.23 -8.54
C ILE A 140 -11.01 -5.08 -9.71
N THR A 141 -10.54 -6.32 -9.79
CA THR A 141 -10.88 -7.24 -10.87
C THR A 141 -12.30 -7.81 -10.74
N GLU A 142 -12.80 -7.98 -9.51
CA GLU A 142 -14.17 -8.38 -9.25
C GLU A 142 -15.13 -7.22 -9.51
N THR A 143 -16.10 -7.42 -10.41
CA THR A 143 -17.02 -6.35 -10.83
C THR A 143 -18.49 -6.65 -10.59
N GLU A 144 -18.84 -7.89 -10.36
CA GLU A 144 -20.22 -8.36 -10.34
C GLU A 144 -20.66 -8.90 -8.97
N ASP A 145 -19.82 -9.72 -8.34
CA ASP A 145 -20.13 -10.33 -7.05
C ASP A 145 -19.90 -9.36 -5.88
N LYS A 146 -21.00 -8.70 -5.46
CA LYS A 146 -20.97 -7.74 -4.37
C LYS A 146 -20.63 -8.35 -3.01
N ASP A 147 -20.96 -9.61 -2.78
CA ASP A 147 -20.66 -10.29 -1.52
C ASP A 147 -19.18 -10.67 -1.48
N ARG A 148 -18.60 -11.06 -2.63
CA ARG A 148 -17.16 -11.26 -2.76
C ARG A 148 -16.38 -9.95 -2.52
N ILE A 149 -16.84 -8.83 -3.05
CA ILE A 149 -16.22 -7.52 -2.85
C ILE A 149 -16.22 -7.14 -1.35
N LYS A 150 -17.32 -7.36 -0.63
CA LYS A 150 -17.39 -7.12 0.83
C LYS A 150 -16.50 -8.08 1.63
N ASP A 151 -16.42 -9.35 1.24
CA ASP A 151 -15.51 -10.33 1.85
C ASP A 151 -14.04 -9.89 1.70
N LEU A 152 -13.66 -9.40 0.53
CA LEU A 152 -12.30 -8.89 0.28
C LEU A 152 -12.00 -7.63 1.11
N GLU A 153 -12.94 -6.70 1.20
CA GLU A 153 -12.82 -5.52 2.07
C GLU A 153 -12.62 -5.93 3.53
N ALA A 154 -13.45 -6.85 4.05
CA ALA A 154 -13.30 -7.37 5.40
C ALA A 154 -11.94 -8.05 5.64
N LYS A 155 -11.39 -8.76 4.65
CA LYS A 155 -10.05 -9.35 4.72
C LYS A 155 -8.96 -8.28 4.79
N ILE A 156 -9.10 -7.18 4.03
CA ILE A 156 -8.16 -6.04 4.10
C ILE A 156 -8.21 -5.41 5.50
N SER A 157 -9.40 -5.16 6.05
CA SER A 157 -9.58 -4.63 7.42
C SER A 157 -8.98 -5.56 8.49
N VAL A 158 -9.07 -6.88 8.32
CA VAL A 158 -8.42 -7.84 9.24
C VAL A 158 -6.90 -7.73 9.16
N GLU A 159 -6.30 -7.64 7.97
CA GLU A 159 -4.85 -7.47 7.85
C GLU A 159 -4.40 -6.10 8.40
N TYR A 160 -5.20 -5.03 8.22
CA TYR A 160 -4.97 -3.72 8.82
C TYR A 160 -4.95 -3.81 10.36
N SER A 161 -5.99 -4.38 11.00
CA SER A 161 -6.05 -4.54 12.45
C SER A 161 -4.85 -5.32 13.01
N LYS A 162 -4.42 -6.38 12.32
CA LYS A 162 -3.22 -7.14 12.71
C LYS A 162 -1.96 -6.27 12.70
N THR A 163 -1.82 -5.35 11.72
CA THR A 163 -0.64 -4.49 11.67
C THR A 163 -0.61 -3.47 12.78
N ASP A 164 -1.77 -2.97 13.19
CA ASP A 164 -1.89 -2.03 14.31
C ASP A 164 -1.51 -2.72 15.64
N ASP A 165 -1.99 -3.93 15.86
CA ASP A 165 -1.61 -4.75 17.02
C ASP A 165 -0.09 -5.01 17.07
N ILE A 166 0.50 -5.43 15.93
CA ILE A 166 1.94 -5.71 15.83
C ILE A 166 2.74 -4.43 16.10
N TYR A 167 2.33 -3.30 15.53
CA TYR A 167 3.01 -2.03 15.74
C TYR A 167 2.94 -1.59 17.21
N SER A 168 1.79 -1.73 17.85
CA SER A 168 1.60 -1.40 19.27
C SER A 168 2.51 -2.24 20.18
N MET A 169 2.70 -3.52 19.87
CA MET A 169 3.66 -4.37 20.60
C MET A 169 5.10 -3.90 20.42
N ILE A 170 5.51 -3.64 19.17
CA ILE A 170 6.85 -3.14 18.83
C ILE A 170 7.12 -1.78 19.50
N GLU A 171 6.15 -0.87 19.48
CA GLU A 171 6.25 0.45 20.10
C GLU A 171 6.50 0.33 21.60
N LYS A 172 5.74 -0.54 22.28
CA LYS A 172 5.90 -0.80 23.72
C LYS A 172 7.30 -1.36 24.05
N ASP A 173 7.76 -2.33 23.25
CA ASP A 173 9.09 -2.94 23.42
C ASP A 173 10.21 -1.90 23.23
N LEU A 174 10.11 -1.07 22.18
CA LEU A 174 11.08 -0.02 21.92
C LEU A 174 11.12 1.03 23.03
N LEU A 175 9.97 1.42 23.59
CA LEU A 175 9.90 2.33 24.72
C LEU A 175 10.57 1.74 25.97
N GLN A 176 10.42 0.43 26.22
CA GLN A 176 11.09 -0.26 27.31
C GLN A 176 12.61 -0.27 27.10
N LEU A 177 13.11 -0.62 25.92
CA LEU A 177 14.54 -0.60 25.58
C LEU A 177 15.15 0.80 25.74
N MET A 178 14.41 1.87 25.40
CA MET A 178 14.85 3.24 25.59
C MET A 178 14.97 3.63 27.06
N HIS A 179 14.22 3.01 27.96
CA HIS A 179 14.38 3.19 29.41
C HIS A 179 15.60 2.46 29.95
N GLU A 180 15.96 1.32 29.38
CA GLU A 180 17.09 0.50 29.84
C GLU A 180 18.43 0.99 29.31
N ASP A 181 18.49 1.53 28.08
CA ASP A 181 19.71 2.02 27.44
C ASP A 181 19.51 3.37 26.75
N HIS A 182 19.88 4.43 27.44
CA HIS A 182 19.75 5.80 26.95
C HIS A 182 20.71 6.17 25.81
N GLN A 183 21.76 5.38 25.56
CA GLN A 183 22.77 5.71 24.54
C GLN A 183 22.29 5.47 23.11
N VAL A 184 21.28 4.61 22.90
CA VAL A 184 20.74 4.23 21.59
C VAL A 184 19.34 4.76 21.31
N ASN A 185 18.84 5.70 22.10
CA ASN A 185 17.48 6.25 21.97
C ASN A 185 17.17 6.79 20.57
N ASP A 186 18.12 7.48 19.94
CA ASP A 186 17.93 8.01 18.59
C ASP A 186 17.72 6.91 17.55
N VAL A 187 18.39 5.77 17.71
CA VAL A 187 18.24 4.61 16.83
C VAL A 187 16.84 4.02 16.96
N TYR A 188 16.35 3.82 18.18
CA TYR A 188 15.03 3.27 18.45
C TYR A 188 13.91 4.21 17.99
N ILE A 189 14.03 5.53 18.24
CA ILE A 189 13.09 6.54 17.74
C ILE A 189 13.03 6.52 16.21
N ASN A 190 14.17 6.42 15.55
CA ASN A 190 14.21 6.35 14.09
C ASN A 190 13.58 5.05 13.59
N LEU A 191 13.86 3.91 14.23
CA LEU A 191 13.26 2.63 13.87
C LEU A 191 11.73 2.67 13.98
N MET A 192 11.16 3.22 15.06
CA MET A 192 9.71 3.46 15.19
C MET A 192 9.15 4.29 14.03
N LYS A 193 9.80 5.42 13.70
CA LYS A 193 9.37 6.28 12.58
C LYS A 193 9.36 5.54 11.25
N TYR A 194 10.32 4.64 11.03
CA TYR A 194 10.42 3.88 9.77
C TYR A 194 9.36 2.80 9.68
N ILE A 195 9.17 2.02 10.73
CA ILE A 195 8.12 1.00 10.79
C ILE A 195 6.74 1.65 10.59
N ARG A 196 6.51 2.82 11.19
CA ARG A 196 5.28 3.60 10.99
C ARG A 196 5.06 4.04 9.55
N LYS A 197 6.10 4.19 8.71
CA LYS A 197 5.92 4.45 7.28
C LYS A 197 5.35 3.24 6.54
N ASN A 198 5.74 2.02 6.92
CA ASN A 198 5.16 0.80 6.37
C ASN A 198 3.69 0.65 6.80
N LEU A 199 3.38 0.91 8.07
CA LEU A 199 2.00 0.91 8.57
C LEU A 199 1.09 1.84 7.73
N LYS A 200 1.56 3.03 7.37
CA LYS A 200 0.80 3.97 6.51
C LYS A 200 0.50 3.45 5.11
N ILE A 201 1.13 2.38 4.66
CA ILE A 201 0.81 1.75 3.37
C ILE A 201 -0.51 1.01 3.51
N ILE A 202 -0.67 0.20 4.55
CA ILE A 202 -1.90 -0.57 4.74
C ILE A 202 -3.09 0.33 5.11
N ASP A 203 -2.89 1.44 5.85
CA ASP A 203 -3.91 2.48 6.06
C ASP A 203 -4.50 2.95 4.72
N ARG A 204 -3.65 3.13 3.71
CA ARG A 204 -4.10 3.55 2.39
C ARG A 204 -4.80 2.46 1.60
N LEU A 205 -4.45 1.19 1.84
CA LEU A 205 -5.14 0.07 1.19
C LEU A 205 -6.56 -0.10 1.75
N GLU A 206 -6.76 0.12 3.04
CA GLU A 206 -8.10 0.16 3.65
C GLU A 206 -8.95 1.31 3.06
N ASP A 207 -8.35 2.51 2.93
CA ASP A 207 -8.96 3.67 2.26
C ASP A 207 -9.36 3.33 0.80
N ILE A 208 -8.50 2.61 0.05
CA ILE A 208 -8.79 2.15 -1.31
C ILE A 208 -9.95 1.15 -1.31
N ALA A 209 -9.97 0.19 -0.39
CA ALA A 209 -11.05 -0.78 -0.28
C ALA A 209 -12.41 -0.11 -0.05
N SER A 210 -12.48 0.87 0.86
CA SER A 210 -13.70 1.67 1.08
C SER A 210 -14.16 2.42 -0.18
N ARG A 211 -13.22 2.94 -0.98
CA ARG A 211 -13.53 3.61 -2.26
C ARG A 211 -14.04 2.64 -3.31
N LEU A 212 -13.53 1.40 -3.33
CA LEU A 212 -14.03 0.35 -4.22
C LEU A 212 -15.43 -0.11 -3.82
N ILE A 213 -15.75 -0.21 -2.53
CA ILE A 213 -17.13 -0.41 -2.04
C ILE A 213 -18.04 0.71 -2.55
N PHE A 214 -17.65 1.97 -2.38
CA PHE A 214 -18.42 3.10 -2.91
C PHE A 214 -18.63 3.00 -4.42
N ALA A 215 -17.59 2.66 -5.18
CA ALA A 215 -17.65 2.53 -6.63
C ALA A 215 -18.66 1.47 -7.08
N ARG A 216 -18.68 0.31 -6.42
CA ARG A 216 -19.48 -0.86 -6.81
C ARG A 216 -20.88 -0.88 -6.21
N ILE A 217 -21.00 -0.53 -4.95
CA ILE A 217 -22.22 -0.71 -4.15
C ILE A 217 -22.94 0.64 -3.94
N GLY A 218 -22.18 1.72 -3.80
CA GLY A 218 -22.66 3.05 -3.43
C GLY A 218 -22.42 3.35 -1.95
N GLY A 219 -22.96 4.46 -1.47
CA GLY A 219 -22.77 4.97 -0.12
C GLY A 219 -22.05 6.32 -0.11
N THR A 220 -21.33 6.63 0.97
CA THR A 220 -20.51 7.85 1.11
C THR A 220 -19.08 7.63 0.62
N LEU A 221 -18.48 8.66 0.02
CA LEU A 221 -17.13 8.66 -0.54
C LEU A 221 -16.13 9.30 0.44
#